data_7b15913d0014e368185dc19f9bc55e51
#
_entry.id   7b15913d0014e368185dc19f9bc55e51
#
_cell.length_a   1.000
_cell.length_b   1.000
_cell.length_c   1.000
_cell.angle_alpha   90.00
_cell.angle_beta   90.00
_cell.angle_gamma   90.00
#
_symmetry.space_group_name_H-M   'P 1'
#
loop_
_entity.id
_entity.type
_entity.pdbx_description
1 polymer ?
#
loop_
_entity_poly.entity_id
_entity_poly.type
_entity_poly.pdbx_seq_one_letter_code
_entity_poly.pdbx_strand_id
1 'polypeptide(L)'
;TMNSVHLKSDATTDSIEHVVKEMLLAISTNDLAKAKYHVLEEGRVFRVRNDGMSFRSNSEFFKQTGDQTTDYFERMWDPIIMYRGDLAVAWTTYDFHLNGKFSHCGAESFTLTRVDGRWMVMDWAYTANEPENCNSPLGPIVN
;
A
#
# COMPACT_ATOMS: atom_id res chain seq x y z
N THR A 1 29.98 -10.00 -12.36
CA THR A 1 28.98 -10.96 -11.87
C THR A 1 28.06 -10.26 -10.90
N MET A 2 26.82 -9.99 -11.34
CA MET A 2 25.77 -9.54 -10.42
C MET A 2 25.42 -10.72 -9.51
N ASN A 3 25.70 -10.57 -8.21
CA ASN A 3 25.23 -11.52 -7.23
C ASN A 3 23.72 -11.34 -7.08
N SER A 4 22.97 -12.41 -7.30
CA SER A 4 21.53 -12.41 -7.04
C SER A 4 21.29 -12.12 -5.55
N VAL A 5 20.46 -11.14 -5.26
CA VAL A 5 20.04 -10.87 -3.90
C VAL A 5 18.99 -11.89 -3.54
N HIS A 6 19.31 -12.82 -2.64
CA HIS A 6 18.33 -13.70 -2.06
C HIS A 6 17.58 -12.97 -0.96
N LEU A 7 16.34 -12.60 -1.25
CA LEU A 7 15.47 -11.99 -0.26
C LEU A 7 15.02 -13.07 0.73
N LYS A 8 15.53 -13.00 1.96
CA LYS A 8 15.07 -13.89 3.03
C LYS A 8 13.95 -13.21 3.80
N SER A 9 12.86 -13.95 4.00
CA SER A 9 11.85 -13.58 4.97
C SER A 9 12.43 -13.74 6.38
N ASP A 10 12.28 -12.70 7.21
CA ASP A 10 12.70 -12.70 8.61
C ASP A 10 11.68 -11.92 9.46
N ALA A 11 11.93 -11.83 10.77
CA ALA A 11 11.02 -11.13 11.69
C ALA A 11 10.85 -9.64 11.32
N THR A 12 11.89 -9.00 10.78
CA THR A 12 11.84 -7.60 10.38
C THR A 12 10.99 -7.43 9.11
N THR A 13 11.16 -8.26 8.11
CA THR A 13 10.31 -8.23 6.90
C THR A 13 8.86 -8.54 7.23
N ASP A 14 8.60 -9.44 8.18
CA ASP A 14 7.24 -9.72 8.67
C ASP A 14 6.61 -8.50 9.32
N SER A 15 7.38 -7.75 10.11
CA SER A 15 6.91 -6.50 10.75
C SER A 15 6.60 -5.43 9.72
N ILE A 16 7.43 -5.29 8.69
CA ILE A 16 7.20 -4.34 7.60
C ILE A 16 5.95 -4.71 6.80
N GLU A 17 5.80 -5.97 6.45
CA GLU A 17 4.62 -6.48 5.76
C GLU A 17 3.34 -6.22 6.57
N HIS A 18 3.41 -6.45 7.88
CA HIS A 18 2.30 -6.16 8.79
C HIS A 18 1.86 -4.69 8.72
N VAL A 19 2.82 -3.75 8.74
CA VAL A 19 2.51 -2.32 8.64
C VAL A 19 1.81 -1.98 7.33
N VAL A 20 2.29 -2.53 6.21
CA VAL A 20 1.65 -2.32 4.90
C VAL A 20 0.23 -2.88 4.88
N LYS A 21 0.03 -4.09 5.40
CA LYS A 21 -1.31 -4.71 5.52
C LYS A 21 -2.26 -3.89 6.37
N GLU A 22 -1.78 -3.39 7.51
CA GLU A 22 -2.59 -2.55 8.41
C GLU A 22 -2.96 -1.22 7.75
N MET A 23 -2.05 -0.64 6.96
CA MET A 23 -2.35 0.56 6.18
C MET A 23 -3.45 0.30 5.14
N LEU A 24 -3.37 -0.80 4.39
CA LEU A 24 -4.40 -1.17 3.42
C LEU A 24 -5.74 -1.46 4.10
N LEU A 25 -5.69 -2.07 5.28
CA LEU A 25 -6.89 -2.29 6.10
C LEU A 25 -7.50 -0.96 6.56
N ALA A 26 -6.67 0.01 6.93
CA ALA A 26 -7.15 1.36 7.30
C ALA A 26 -7.89 2.05 6.15
N ILE A 27 -7.43 1.86 4.91
CA ILE A 27 -8.14 2.35 3.72
C ILE A 27 -9.49 1.65 3.59
N SER A 28 -9.51 0.33 3.70
CA SER A 28 -10.72 -0.49 3.52
C SER A 28 -11.78 -0.24 4.59
N THR A 29 -11.36 0.13 5.81
CA THR A 29 -12.26 0.32 6.95
C THR A 29 -12.49 1.79 7.33
N ASN A 30 -11.91 2.73 6.58
CA ASN A 30 -11.95 4.16 6.89
C ASN A 30 -11.45 4.47 8.31
N ASP A 31 -10.43 3.74 8.76
CA ASP A 31 -9.90 3.85 10.12
C ASP A 31 -8.76 4.87 10.17
N LEU A 32 -9.11 6.13 10.39
CA LEU A 32 -8.13 7.22 10.44
C LEU A 32 -7.13 7.06 11.59
N ALA A 33 -7.56 6.54 12.74
CA ALA A 33 -6.68 6.32 13.88
C ALA A 33 -5.60 5.25 13.55
N LYS A 34 -6.01 4.17 12.90
CA LYS A 34 -5.08 3.13 12.41
C LYS A 34 -4.12 3.72 11.38
N ALA A 35 -4.61 4.52 10.44
CA ALA A 35 -3.76 5.18 9.46
C ALA A 35 -2.70 6.04 10.10
N LYS A 36 -3.06 6.89 11.07
CA LYS A 36 -2.12 7.74 11.81
C LYS A 36 -1.07 6.96 12.58
N TYR A 37 -1.42 5.76 13.04
CA TYR A 37 -0.48 4.91 13.75
C TYR A 37 0.59 4.31 12.84
N HIS A 38 0.25 4.02 11.58
CA HIS A 38 1.13 3.30 10.65
C HIS A 38 1.72 4.17 9.54
N VAL A 39 1.25 5.40 9.36
CA VAL A 39 1.64 6.25 8.24
C VAL A 39 2.03 7.63 8.73
N LEU A 40 3.17 8.14 8.23
CA LEU A 40 3.60 9.52 8.53
C LEU A 40 2.68 10.50 7.80
N GLU A 41 2.07 11.42 8.55
CA GLU A 41 1.14 12.41 8.01
C GLU A 41 1.80 13.35 6.99
N GLU A 42 3.06 13.72 7.21
CA GLU A 42 3.84 14.60 6.36
C GLU A 42 4.42 13.93 5.11
N GLY A 43 4.35 12.62 5.01
CA GLY A 43 4.73 11.89 3.80
C GLY A 43 3.73 12.11 2.66
N ARG A 44 4.00 11.51 1.51
CA ARG A 44 3.23 11.73 0.29
C ARG A 44 2.80 10.43 -0.36
N VAL A 45 1.65 10.49 -1.01
CA VAL A 45 1.16 9.45 -1.91
C VAL A 45 1.15 9.96 -3.33
N PHE A 46 1.69 9.17 -4.25
CA PHE A 46 1.77 9.46 -5.68
C PHE A 46 0.85 8.52 -6.44
N ARG A 47 0.01 9.09 -7.28
CA ARG A 47 -0.86 8.35 -8.19
C ARG A 47 -0.28 8.45 -9.59
N VAL A 48 0.07 7.31 -10.18
CA VAL A 48 0.69 7.24 -11.50
C VAL A 48 -0.30 6.65 -12.48
N ARG A 49 -0.68 7.41 -13.48
CA ARG A 49 -1.59 7.00 -14.56
C ARG A 49 -0.98 7.30 -15.92
N ASN A 50 -1.58 6.76 -16.99
CA ASN A 50 -1.13 6.99 -18.37
C ASN A 50 -1.17 8.47 -18.78
N ASP A 51 -2.10 9.24 -18.20
CA ASP A 51 -2.29 10.66 -18.49
C ASP A 51 -1.48 11.60 -17.57
N GLY A 52 -0.68 11.04 -16.67
CA GLY A 52 0.18 11.83 -15.78
C GLY A 52 0.22 11.34 -14.35
N MET A 53 0.95 12.07 -13.54
CA MET A 53 1.16 11.80 -12.13
C MET A 53 0.58 12.93 -11.29
N SER A 54 -0.05 12.58 -10.20
CA SER A 54 -0.48 13.53 -9.16
C SER A 54 0.00 13.06 -7.80
N PHE A 55 0.06 13.98 -6.83
CA PHE A 55 0.42 13.62 -5.47
C PHE A 55 -0.33 14.49 -4.47
N ARG A 56 -0.41 13.98 -3.25
CA ARG A 56 -0.94 14.70 -2.08
C ARG A 56 -0.28 14.18 -0.82
N SER A 57 -0.41 14.90 0.29
CA SER A 57 0.10 14.41 1.57
C SER A 57 -0.69 13.16 2.01
N ASN A 58 -0.05 12.33 2.83
CA ASN A 58 -0.73 11.20 3.45
C ASN A 58 -1.91 11.68 4.31
N SER A 59 -1.75 12.78 5.02
CA SER A 59 -2.81 13.37 5.82
C SER A 59 -4.04 13.72 4.97
N GLU A 60 -3.85 14.38 3.83
CA GLU A 60 -4.94 14.71 2.91
C GLU A 60 -5.61 13.47 2.35
N PHE A 61 -4.82 12.47 1.96
CA PHE A 61 -5.34 11.21 1.40
C PHE A 61 -6.29 10.53 2.39
N PHE A 62 -5.85 10.31 3.62
CA PHE A 62 -6.65 9.61 4.61
C PHE A 62 -7.84 10.43 5.09
N LYS A 63 -7.74 11.74 5.15
CA LYS A 63 -8.86 12.61 5.46
C LYS A 63 -9.96 12.50 4.39
N GLN A 64 -9.59 12.57 3.11
CA GLN A 64 -10.53 12.45 1.99
C GLN A 64 -11.16 11.05 1.94
N THR A 65 -10.36 10.00 2.18
CA THR A 65 -10.85 8.62 2.21
C THR A 65 -11.81 8.39 3.37
N GLY A 66 -11.50 8.95 4.53
CA GLY A 66 -12.33 8.82 5.73
C GLY A 66 -13.71 9.47 5.61
N ASP A 67 -13.87 10.47 4.76
CA ASP A 67 -15.13 11.17 4.52
C ASP A 67 -16.04 10.46 3.51
N GLN A 68 -15.60 9.31 2.97
CA GLN A 68 -16.36 8.58 1.94
C GLN A 68 -17.40 7.66 2.54
N THR A 69 -18.54 7.55 1.88
CA THR A 69 -19.58 6.57 2.18
C THR A 69 -19.41 5.29 1.36
N THR A 70 -18.44 5.26 0.48
CA THR A 70 -18.14 4.14 -0.40
C THR A 70 -17.32 3.10 0.37
N ASP A 71 -17.70 1.83 0.25
CA ASP A 71 -16.90 0.74 0.79
C ASP A 71 -15.69 0.49 -0.10
N TYR A 72 -14.51 0.58 0.49
CA TYR A 72 -13.25 0.25 -0.17
C TYR A 72 -12.77 -1.11 0.30
N PHE A 73 -12.21 -1.89 -0.61
CA PHE A 73 -11.54 -3.14 -0.26
C PHE A 73 -10.33 -3.34 -1.16
N GLU A 74 -9.16 -3.39 -0.54
CA GLU A 74 -7.90 -3.53 -1.23
C GLU A 74 -7.19 -4.80 -0.78
N ARG A 75 -6.69 -5.57 -1.74
CA ARG A 75 -5.92 -6.78 -1.50
C ARG A 75 -4.56 -6.66 -2.17
N MET A 76 -3.55 -7.23 -1.55
CA MET A 76 -2.22 -7.34 -2.14
C MET A 76 -1.79 -8.81 -2.21
N TRP A 77 -0.86 -9.09 -3.11
CA TRP A 77 -0.25 -10.43 -3.22
C TRP A 77 1.20 -10.32 -3.63
N ASP A 78 1.99 -11.34 -3.24
CA ASP A 78 3.41 -11.48 -3.55
C ASP A 78 4.26 -10.25 -3.20
N PRO A 79 4.17 -9.70 -1.98
CA PRO A 79 4.98 -8.55 -1.60
C PRO A 79 6.47 -8.90 -1.59
N ILE A 80 7.28 -7.96 -2.10
CA ILE A 80 8.74 -8.03 -2.03
C ILE A 80 9.19 -6.94 -1.07
N ILE A 81 9.89 -7.30 -0.02
CA ILE A 81 10.31 -6.40 1.05
C ILE A 81 11.82 -6.46 1.19
N MET A 82 12.45 -5.30 1.23
CA MET A 82 13.86 -5.14 1.47
C MET A 82 14.07 -4.07 2.53
N TYR A 83 15.05 -4.26 3.40
CA TYR A 83 15.42 -3.25 4.38
C TYR A 83 16.91 -3.25 4.65
N ARG A 84 17.40 -2.13 5.13
CA ARG A 84 18.74 -2.00 5.70
C ARG A 84 18.69 -0.92 6.79
N GLY A 85 19.02 -1.29 8.02
CA GLY A 85 18.87 -0.37 9.16
C GLY A 85 17.43 0.09 9.30
N ASP A 86 17.24 1.40 9.31
CA ASP A 86 15.93 2.02 9.56
C ASP A 86 15.18 2.44 8.28
N LEU A 87 15.63 1.94 7.12
CA LEU A 87 14.98 2.22 5.83
C LEU A 87 14.55 0.91 5.19
N ALA A 88 13.33 0.90 4.69
CA ALA A 88 12.77 -0.25 4.00
C ALA A 88 11.96 0.17 2.78
N VAL A 89 11.84 -0.76 1.83
CA VAL A 89 10.94 -0.64 0.70
C VAL A 89 10.07 -1.90 0.63
N ALA A 90 8.81 -1.72 0.26
CA ALA A 90 7.89 -2.81 -0.02
C ALA A 90 7.30 -2.58 -1.41
N TRP A 91 7.30 -3.63 -2.22
CA TRP A 91 6.71 -3.63 -3.55
C TRP A 91 5.66 -4.71 -3.60
N THR A 92 4.47 -4.38 -4.08
CA THR A 92 3.41 -5.36 -4.21
C THR A 92 2.51 -5.05 -5.40
N THR A 93 1.82 -6.06 -5.87
CA THR A 93 0.67 -5.90 -6.76
C THR A 93 -0.60 -5.87 -5.91
N TYR A 94 -1.63 -5.20 -6.40
CA TYR A 94 -2.88 -5.05 -5.66
C TYR A 94 -4.09 -5.09 -6.59
N ASP A 95 -5.24 -5.40 -6.03
CA ASP A 95 -6.54 -5.16 -6.63
C ASP A 95 -7.42 -4.34 -5.69
N PHE A 96 -8.27 -3.52 -6.27
CA PHE A 96 -9.09 -2.57 -5.54
C PHE A 96 -10.55 -2.69 -5.93
N HIS A 97 -11.41 -2.68 -4.93
CA HIS A 97 -12.84 -2.88 -5.09
C HIS A 97 -13.62 -1.73 -4.48
N LEU A 98 -14.70 -1.32 -5.14
CA LEU A 98 -15.62 -0.28 -4.68
C LEU A 98 -17.00 -0.91 -4.51
N ASN A 99 -17.55 -0.82 -3.30
CA ASN A 99 -18.87 -1.38 -2.99
C ASN A 99 -19.02 -2.84 -3.44
N GLY A 100 -17.98 -3.65 -3.20
CA GLY A 100 -17.98 -5.06 -3.56
C GLY A 100 -17.71 -5.37 -5.02
N LYS A 101 -17.46 -4.34 -5.85
CA LYS A 101 -17.19 -4.51 -7.29
C LYS A 101 -15.74 -4.21 -7.60
N PHE A 102 -15.15 -5.04 -8.45
CA PHE A 102 -13.80 -4.82 -8.94
C PHE A 102 -13.70 -3.48 -9.68
N SER A 103 -12.74 -2.64 -9.27
CA SER A 103 -12.53 -1.31 -9.84
C SER A 103 -11.28 -1.24 -10.70
N HIS A 104 -10.14 -1.57 -10.11
CA HIS A 104 -8.86 -1.49 -10.82
C HIS A 104 -7.80 -2.32 -10.10
N CYS A 105 -6.66 -2.48 -10.74
CA CYS A 105 -5.48 -3.11 -10.17
C CYS A 105 -4.24 -2.28 -10.49
N GLY A 106 -3.11 -2.69 -9.97
CA GLY A 106 -1.84 -2.04 -10.26
C GLY A 106 -0.71 -2.57 -9.42
N ALA A 107 0.34 -1.78 -9.36
CA ALA A 107 1.50 -2.00 -8.50
C ALA A 107 1.59 -0.87 -7.48
N GLU A 108 2.10 -1.20 -6.31
CA GLU A 108 2.35 -0.25 -5.24
C GLU A 108 3.78 -0.36 -4.75
N SER A 109 4.35 0.78 -4.41
CA SER A 109 5.69 0.91 -3.87
C SER A 109 5.61 1.75 -2.60
N PHE A 110 6.12 1.21 -1.48
CA PHE A 110 6.11 1.86 -0.18
C PHE A 110 7.55 2.08 0.28
N THR A 111 7.83 3.26 0.81
CA THR A 111 9.06 3.53 1.55
C THR A 111 8.72 3.66 3.01
N LEU A 112 9.40 2.90 3.87
CA LEU A 112 9.16 2.87 5.31
C LEU A 112 10.42 3.26 6.06
N THR A 113 10.22 3.83 7.23
CA THR A 113 11.29 4.14 8.17
C THR A 113 10.87 3.79 9.58
N ARG A 114 11.85 3.64 10.50
CA ARG A 114 11.55 3.48 11.91
C ARG A 114 11.41 4.83 12.58
N VAL A 115 10.34 4.99 13.34
CA VAL A 115 10.08 6.14 14.20
C VAL A 115 9.83 5.61 15.60
N ASP A 116 10.69 5.96 16.54
CA ASP A 116 10.63 5.47 17.92
C ASP A 116 10.54 3.94 18.01
N GLY A 117 11.38 3.28 17.21
CA GLY A 117 11.49 1.81 17.17
C GLY A 117 10.38 1.11 16.38
N ARG A 118 9.48 1.85 15.77
CA ARG A 118 8.32 1.30 15.05
C ARG A 118 8.38 1.65 13.57
N TRP A 119 8.15 0.66 12.70
CA TRP A 119 8.07 0.90 11.26
C TRP A 119 6.82 1.69 10.91
N MET A 120 7.00 2.71 10.06
CA MET A 120 5.91 3.53 9.54
C MET A 120 6.11 3.78 8.05
N VAL A 121 5.02 3.80 7.29
CA VAL A 121 5.05 4.20 5.88
C VAL A 121 5.32 5.70 5.81
N MET A 122 6.38 6.08 5.09
CA MET A 122 6.69 7.48 4.87
C MET A 122 6.10 7.99 3.55
N ASP A 123 6.49 7.39 2.43
CA ASP A 123 5.97 7.71 1.11
C ASP A 123 5.47 6.45 0.41
N TRP A 124 4.54 6.61 -0.49
CA TRP A 124 4.08 5.50 -1.31
C TRP A 124 3.55 5.99 -2.65
N ALA A 125 3.52 5.08 -3.60
CA ALA A 125 3.04 5.34 -4.95
C ALA A 125 2.24 4.14 -5.44
N TYR A 126 1.27 4.40 -6.30
CA TYR A 126 0.51 3.33 -6.92
C TYR A 126 0.14 3.67 -8.35
N THR A 127 0.06 2.64 -9.19
CA THR A 127 -0.52 2.73 -10.51
C THR A 127 -1.97 2.26 -10.46
N ALA A 128 -2.79 2.72 -11.39
CA ALA A 128 -4.17 2.26 -11.52
C ALA A 128 -4.41 1.84 -12.98
N ASN A 129 -4.53 0.53 -13.19
CA ASN A 129 -4.79 -0.05 -14.50
C ASN A 129 -6.29 -0.27 -14.68
N GLU A 130 -6.76 -0.09 -15.92
CA GLU A 130 -8.15 -0.38 -16.26
C GLU A 130 -8.46 -1.87 -16.01
N PRO A 131 -9.72 -2.21 -15.64
CA PRO A 131 -10.09 -3.57 -15.26
C PRO A 131 -9.74 -4.65 -16.29
N GLU A 132 -9.84 -4.35 -17.57
CA GLU A 132 -9.51 -5.28 -18.65
C GLU A 132 -8.03 -5.65 -18.72
N ASN A 133 -7.16 -4.86 -18.09
CA ASN A 133 -5.72 -5.10 -18.05
C ASN A 133 -5.28 -5.75 -16.73
N CYS A 134 -6.23 -6.21 -15.95
CA CYS A 134 -5.97 -6.78 -14.62
C CYS A 134 -6.08 -8.30 -14.66
N ASN A 135 -5.17 -8.96 -13.95
CA ASN A 135 -5.15 -10.40 -13.79
C ASN A 135 -4.80 -10.77 -12.35
N SER A 136 -5.75 -10.54 -11.45
CA SER A 136 -5.55 -10.86 -10.02
C SER A 136 -5.63 -12.38 -9.81
N PRO A 137 -4.60 -13.00 -9.18
CA PRO A 137 -4.64 -14.42 -8.84
C PRO A 137 -5.57 -14.74 -7.67
N LEU A 138 -6.07 -13.73 -6.98
CA LEU A 138 -6.91 -13.90 -5.79
C LEU A 138 -8.39 -14.19 -6.11
N GLY A 139 -8.77 -14.03 -7.38
CA GLY A 139 -10.13 -14.26 -7.81
C GLY A 139 -11.13 -13.21 -7.28
N PRO A 140 -12.43 -13.40 -7.52
CA PRO A 140 -13.44 -12.44 -7.07
C PRO A 140 -13.55 -12.41 -5.55
N ILE A 141 -14.06 -11.27 -5.03
CA ILE A 141 -14.36 -11.17 -3.59
C ILE A 141 -15.51 -12.12 -3.30
N VAL A 142 -15.34 -12.93 -2.27
CA VAL A 142 -16.38 -13.78 -1.73
C VAL A 142 -17.02 -13.06 -0.54
N ASN A 143 -18.29 -12.72 -0.69
CA ASN A 143 -19.07 -12.12 0.40
C ASN A 143 -19.54 -13.19 1.40
#